data_ce52432727378ae8f704127f7e70c696
#
_entry.id   ce52432727378ae8f704127f7e70c696
#
_cell.length_a   1.000
_cell.length_b   1.000
_cell.length_c   1.000
_cell.angle_alpha   90.00
_cell.angle_beta   90.00
_cell.angle_gamma   90.00
#
_symmetry.space_group_name_H-M   'P 1'
#
loop_
_entity.id
_entity.type
_entity.pdbx_description
1 polymer ?
#
loop_
_entity_poly.entity_id
_entity_poly.type
_entity_poly.pdbx_seq_one_letter_code
_entity_poly.pdbx_strand_id
1 'polypeptide(L)'
;MKRIVIVSDLQVPFHDRHAVKNLASFISKFKPHEVVTIGDEIDFNTISKWSEGTPEAYEQTLGDDRDEAVQVLYDLQVTQTIRSNHTDRLYNQIMRKIPSFLSLPELRFEKFMRFDELGITFHKKPYNIAPGWIAVHGDHTPIKSQGGLSALEAARRHGKSVISGHTHRAGRSSFSEASGGRIGRILHGVEVGNLMDFSKASYTKGSANWQQAFAIMYVDGKNVQVDLIYIEKDGTFVVSGKRYGRPR
;
A
#
# COMPACT_ATOMS: atom_id res chain seq x y z
N MET A 1 -5.22 -17.09 16.42
CA MET A 1 -5.58 -16.34 15.19
C MET A 1 -4.63 -15.17 15.02
N LYS A 2 -3.86 -15.13 13.92
CA LYS A 2 -2.97 -14.02 13.58
C LYS A 2 -3.79 -12.87 12.97
N ARG A 3 -3.47 -11.63 13.34
CA ARG A 3 -4.11 -10.41 12.83
C ARG A 3 -3.05 -9.58 12.11
N ILE A 4 -3.32 -9.19 10.88
CA ILE A 4 -2.41 -8.38 10.05
C ILE A 4 -3.20 -7.15 9.60
N VAL A 5 -2.67 -5.96 9.85
CA VAL A 5 -3.19 -4.71 9.27
C VAL A 5 -2.42 -4.43 7.99
N ILE A 6 -3.12 -4.09 6.92
CA ILE A 6 -2.54 -3.90 5.60
C ILE A 6 -2.95 -2.52 5.08
N VAL A 7 -1.97 -1.71 4.73
CA VAL A 7 -2.12 -0.36 4.18
C VAL A 7 -1.42 -0.26 2.84
N SER A 8 -1.79 0.72 2.02
CA SER A 8 -1.21 0.94 0.70
C SER A 8 -1.25 2.42 0.33
N ASP A 9 -0.36 2.81 -0.58
CA ASP A 9 -0.44 4.08 -1.29
C ASP A 9 -0.57 5.27 -0.33
N LEU A 10 0.36 5.38 0.61
CA LEU A 10 0.51 6.54 1.50
C LEU A 10 0.89 7.78 0.70
N GLN A 11 1.80 7.62 -0.28
CA GLN A 11 2.24 8.68 -1.19
C GLN A 11 2.75 9.92 -0.41
N VAL A 12 3.55 9.72 0.67
CA VAL A 12 4.12 10.85 1.43
C VAL A 12 4.90 11.76 0.50
N PRO A 13 4.68 13.09 0.54
CA PRO A 13 3.99 13.89 1.56
C PRO A 13 2.48 14.13 1.30
N PHE A 14 1.89 13.46 0.32
CA PHE A 14 0.50 13.67 -0.09
C PHE A 14 -0.51 12.84 0.71
N HIS A 15 -0.09 12.13 1.75
CA HIS A 15 -0.96 11.33 2.61
C HIS A 15 -1.95 12.20 3.40
N ASP A 16 -3.08 11.62 3.77
CA ASP A 16 -4.06 12.22 4.67
C ASP A 16 -3.56 12.08 6.11
N ARG A 17 -2.88 13.12 6.60
CA ARG A 17 -2.28 13.15 7.94
C ARG A 17 -3.27 12.83 9.06
N HIS A 18 -4.53 13.27 8.90
CA HIS A 18 -5.56 13.03 9.92
C HIS A 18 -6.01 11.56 9.95
N ALA A 19 -6.33 11.00 8.79
CA ALA A 19 -6.69 9.59 8.64
C ALA A 19 -5.56 8.66 9.12
N VAL A 20 -4.31 8.95 8.72
CA VAL A 20 -3.11 8.20 9.14
C VAL A 20 -2.91 8.26 10.66
N LYS A 21 -3.08 9.44 11.29
CA LYS A 21 -3.01 9.57 12.74
C LYS A 21 -4.08 8.75 13.46
N ASN A 22 -5.31 8.75 12.96
CA ASN A 22 -6.39 7.94 13.51
C ASN A 22 -6.09 6.44 13.36
N LEU A 23 -5.54 6.03 12.21
CA LEU A 23 -5.14 4.64 11.95
C LEU A 23 -3.99 4.21 12.86
N ALA A 24 -2.96 5.05 13.07
CA ALA A 24 -1.87 4.78 14.00
C ALA A 24 -2.39 4.57 15.44
N SER A 25 -3.32 5.44 15.88
CA SER A 25 -3.99 5.27 17.19
C SER A 25 -4.78 3.97 17.29
N PHE A 26 -5.44 3.55 16.20
CA PHE A 26 -6.13 2.26 16.14
C PHE A 26 -5.15 1.09 16.22
N ILE A 27 -4.08 1.09 15.41
CA ILE A 27 -3.05 0.03 15.38
C ILE A 27 -2.45 -0.18 16.77
N SER A 28 -2.10 0.92 17.45
CA SER A 28 -1.55 0.87 18.81
C SER A 28 -2.47 0.19 19.82
N LYS A 29 -3.80 0.35 19.67
CA LYS A 29 -4.82 -0.30 20.54
C LYS A 29 -5.15 -1.70 20.09
N PHE A 30 -5.24 -1.93 18.78
CA PHE A 30 -5.60 -3.20 18.18
C PHE A 30 -4.49 -4.24 18.33
N LYS A 31 -3.23 -3.79 18.38
CA LYS A 31 -2.02 -4.63 18.55
C LYS A 31 -2.02 -5.80 17.55
N PRO A 32 -1.96 -5.54 16.24
CA PRO A 32 -1.83 -6.59 15.26
C PRO A 32 -0.49 -7.32 15.42
N HIS A 33 -0.36 -8.51 14.85
CA HIS A 33 0.90 -9.24 14.85
C HIS A 33 1.88 -8.71 13.79
N GLU A 34 1.32 -8.10 12.75
CA GLU A 34 2.09 -7.44 11.67
C GLU A 34 1.30 -6.25 11.15
N VAL A 35 2.04 -5.24 10.68
CA VAL A 35 1.54 -4.17 9.82
C VAL A 35 2.32 -4.23 8.53
N VAL A 36 1.62 -4.36 7.41
CA VAL A 36 2.19 -4.52 6.07
C VAL A 36 1.82 -3.32 5.22
N THR A 37 2.80 -2.63 4.63
CA THR A 37 2.53 -1.72 3.52
C THR A 37 2.67 -2.46 2.19
N ILE A 38 1.79 -2.16 1.25
CA ILE A 38 1.84 -2.76 -0.09
C ILE A 38 2.47 -1.78 -1.10
N GLY A 39 3.50 -1.05 -0.68
CA GLY A 39 4.25 -0.12 -1.50
C GLY A 39 3.63 1.28 -1.59
N ASP A 40 4.33 2.14 -2.32
CA ASP A 40 4.01 3.54 -2.51
C ASP A 40 3.92 4.31 -1.18
N GLU A 41 4.89 4.04 -0.28
CA GLU A 41 5.05 4.74 1.00
C GLU A 41 5.39 6.22 0.79
N ILE A 42 6.24 6.49 -0.18
CA ILE A 42 6.72 7.82 -0.58
C ILE A 42 6.39 8.06 -2.07
N ASP A 43 5.93 9.24 -2.41
CA ASP A 43 5.59 9.58 -3.80
C ASP A 43 6.83 9.76 -4.68
N PHE A 44 7.92 10.33 -4.13
CA PHE A 44 9.07 10.74 -4.92
C PHE A 44 8.72 11.80 -5.99
N ASN A 45 7.82 12.72 -5.68
CA ASN A 45 7.40 13.76 -6.60
C ASN A 45 8.59 14.60 -7.10
N THR A 46 9.50 14.98 -6.20
CA THR A 46 10.69 15.79 -6.48
C THR A 46 11.64 15.16 -7.52
N ILE A 47 11.60 13.85 -7.69
CA ILE A 47 12.40 13.11 -8.69
C ILE A 47 11.53 12.42 -9.74
N SER A 48 10.24 12.74 -9.80
CA SER A 48 9.33 12.20 -10.81
C SER A 48 9.61 12.79 -12.18
N LYS A 49 9.48 11.99 -13.24
CA LYS A 49 9.53 12.50 -14.61
C LYS A 49 8.42 13.52 -14.94
N TRP A 50 7.34 13.47 -14.17
CA TRP A 50 6.18 14.35 -14.38
C TRP A 50 6.34 15.72 -13.76
N SER A 51 7.18 15.86 -12.73
CA SER A 51 7.52 17.14 -12.09
C SER A 51 8.80 17.76 -12.65
N GLU A 52 9.52 17.08 -13.56
CA GLU A 52 10.76 17.60 -14.16
C GLU A 52 10.49 18.95 -14.88
N GLY A 53 11.17 20.02 -14.43
CA GLY A 53 11.01 21.37 -14.95
C GLY A 53 9.80 22.16 -14.42
N THR A 54 9.07 21.62 -13.44
CA THR A 54 7.98 22.32 -12.75
C THR A 54 8.43 22.79 -11.36
N PRO A 55 7.73 23.78 -10.74
CA PRO A 55 8.04 24.23 -9.37
C PRO A 55 8.02 23.07 -8.36
N GLU A 56 7.13 22.10 -8.51
CA GLU A 56 7.00 20.95 -7.61
C GLU A 56 8.30 20.14 -7.46
N ALA A 57 9.20 20.19 -8.47
CA ALA A 57 10.51 19.55 -8.38
C ALA A 57 11.46 20.24 -7.37
N TYR A 58 11.13 21.45 -6.89
CA TYR A 58 12.00 22.28 -6.08
C TYR A 58 11.37 22.76 -4.77
N GLU A 59 10.06 22.57 -4.58
CA GLU A 59 9.31 23.09 -3.42
C GLU A 59 9.64 22.35 -2.12
N GLN A 60 10.03 21.09 -2.22
CA GLN A 60 10.36 20.25 -1.06
C GLN A 60 11.63 19.44 -1.34
N THR A 61 12.40 19.14 -0.31
CA THR A 61 13.60 18.32 -0.50
C THR A 61 13.26 16.84 -0.42
N LEU A 62 13.98 16.03 -1.18
CA LEU A 62 13.87 14.56 -1.10
C LEU A 62 14.16 14.03 0.31
N GLY A 63 15.01 14.74 1.08
CA GLY A 63 15.33 14.41 2.46
C GLY A 63 14.14 14.61 3.40
N ASP A 64 13.41 15.72 3.23
CA ASP A 64 12.23 16.03 4.05
C ASP A 64 11.11 15.02 3.79
N ASP A 65 10.84 14.70 2.50
CA ASP A 65 9.85 13.69 2.11
C ASP A 65 10.18 12.32 2.72
N ARG A 66 11.47 11.92 2.66
CA ARG A 66 11.95 10.69 3.28
C ARG A 66 11.73 10.68 4.79
N ASP A 67 12.15 11.74 5.48
CA ASP A 67 12.09 11.80 6.94
C ASP A 67 10.63 11.80 7.41
N GLU A 68 9.72 12.47 6.70
CA GLU A 68 8.28 12.38 6.95
C GLU A 68 7.76 10.95 6.69
N ALA A 69 8.15 10.30 5.60
CA ALA A 69 7.74 8.93 5.30
C ALA A 69 8.23 7.93 6.36
N VAL A 70 9.49 8.06 6.79
CA VAL A 70 10.08 7.25 7.87
C VAL A 70 9.28 7.41 9.17
N GLN A 71 8.92 8.65 9.53
CA GLN A 71 8.11 8.91 10.72
C GLN A 71 6.71 8.29 10.60
N VAL A 72 6.07 8.40 9.45
CA VAL A 72 4.75 7.78 9.20
C VAL A 72 4.81 6.26 9.34
N LEU A 73 5.83 5.61 8.79
CA LEU A 73 6.01 4.17 8.91
C LEU A 73 6.24 3.73 10.36
N TYR A 74 7.02 4.52 11.11
CA TYR A 74 7.22 4.30 12.55
C TYR A 74 5.92 4.41 13.33
N ASP A 75 5.13 5.48 13.10
CA ASP A 75 3.87 5.72 13.81
C ASP A 75 2.83 4.62 13.50
N LEU A 76 2.80 4.11 12.27
CA LEU A 76 1.97 2.98 11.85
C LEU A 76 2.51 1.61 12.32
N GLN A 77 3.69 1.57 12.96
CA GLN A 77 4.33 0.33 13.42
C GLN A 77 4.51 -0.70 12.30
N VAL A 78 4.91 -0.23 11.12
CA VAL A 78 5.11 -1.09 9.94
C VAL A 78 6.21 -2.11 10.20
N THR A 79 5.96 -3.37 9.85
CA THR A 79 6.93 -4.47 9.99
C THR A 79 7.36 -5.06 8.66
N GLN A 80 6.53 -4.93 7.63
CA GLN A 80 6.78 -5.48 6.30
C GLN A 80 6.43 -4.44 5.24
N THR A 81 7.22 -4.34 4.19
CA THR A 81 6.90 -3.52 3.02
C THR A 81 7.25 -4.23 1.72
N ILE A 82 6.59 -3.84 0.64
CA ILE A 82 6.68 -4.50 -0.66
C ILE A 82 7.14 -3.49 -1.71
N ARG A 83 8.00 -3.92 -2.62
CA ARG A 83 8.45 -3.14 -3.78
C ARG A 83 7.25 -2.63 -4.58
N SER A 84 7.32 -1.38 -5.03
CA SER A 84 6.31 -0.70 -5.85
C SER A 84 6.96 0.03 -7.03
N ASN A 85 6.15 0.56 -7.93
CA ASN A 85 6.64 1.41 -9.02
C ASN A 85 7.24 2.72 -8.51
N HIS A 86 6.78 3.26 -7.38
CA HIS A 86 7.40 4.45 -6.76
C HIS A 86 8.74 4.11 -6.11
N THR A 87 8.88 2.94 -5.49
CA THR A 87 10.19 2.41 -5.04
C THR A 87 11.22 2.46 -6.18
N ASP A 88 10.81 2.08 -7.38
CA ASP A 88 11.68 2.04 -8.55
C ASP A 88 12.02 3.44 -9.09
N ARG A 89 11.28 4.50 -8.74
CA ARG A 89 11.58 5.87 -9.19
C ARG A 89 12.99 6.30 -8.78
N LEU A 90 13.37 6.06 -7.52
CA LEU A 90 14.72 6.39 -7.04
C LEU A 90 15.79 5.67 -7.87
N TYR A 91 15.66 4.35 -8.02
CA TYR A 91 16.58 3.56 -8.82
C TYR A 91 16.64 4.02 -10.28
N ASN A 92 15.50 4.24 -10.92
CA ASN A 92 15.41 4.63 -12.32
C ASN A 92 16.01 6.02 -12.58
N GLN A 93 15.85 6.97 -11.64
CA GLN A 93 16.45 8.30 -11.76
C GLN A 93 17.96 8.25 -11.62
N ILE A 94 18.48 7.48 -10.65
CA ILE A 94 19.93 7.29 -10.48
C ILE A 94 20.50 6.64 -11.73
N MET A 95 19.89 5.56 -12.23
CA MET A 95 20.34 4.86 -13.44
C MET A 95 20.36 5.79 -14.65
N ARG A 96 19.36 6.65 -14.82
CA ARG A 96 19.23 7.56 -15.96
C ARG A 96 20.19 8.74 -15.88
N LYS A 97 20.39 9.34 -14.71
CA LYS A 97 21.11 10.61 -14.55
C LYS A 97 22.56 10.42 -14.07
N ILE A 98 22.79 9.47 -13.17
CA ILE A 98 24.10 9.29 -12.51
C ILE A 98 24.33 7.79 -12.23
N PRO A 99 24.47 6.94 -13.27
CA PRO A 99 24.47 5.47 -13.09
C PRO A 99 25.60 4.94 -12.19
N SER A 100 26.71 5.65 -12.07
CA SER A 100 27.81 5.28 -11.15
C SER A 100 27.38 5.26 -9.68
N PHE A 101 26.35 6.02 -9.30
CA PHE A 101 25.83 6.07 -7.93
C PHE A 101 25.07 4.81 -7.53
N LEU A 102 24.68 3.95 -8.46
CA LEU A 102 24.07 2.65 -8.15
C LEU A 102 25.02 1.71 -7.37
N SER A 103 26.30 1.98 -7.40
CA SER A 103 27.29 1.24 -6.61
C SER A 103 27.24 1.58 -5.10
N LEU A 104 26.60 2.69 -4.72
CA LEU A 104 26.53 3.16 -3.34
C LEU A 104 25.37 2.44 -2.61
N PRO A 105 25.66 1.64 -1.57
CA PRO A 105 24.62 0.92 -0.82
C PRO A 105 23.60 1.85 -0.17
N GLU A 106 24.00 3.06 0.21
CA GLU A 106 23.18 4.09 0.88
C GLU A 106 22.00 4.54 0.02
N LEU A 107 22.12 4.43 -1.31
CA LEU A 107 21.09 4.79 -2.28
C LEU A 107 20.13 3.63 -2.62
N ARG A 108 20.32 2.47 -2.01
CA ARG A 108 19.30 1.42 -2.09
C ARG A 108 18.07 1.86 -1.32
N PHE A 109 16.89 1.61 -1.87
CA PHE A 109 15.62 2.07 -1.30
C PHE A 109 15.49 1.71 0.19
N GLU A 110 15.81 0.47 0.56
CA GLU A 110 15.75 0.00 1.94
C GLU A 110 16.68 0.76 2.89
N LYS A 111 17.83 1.21 2.40
CA LYS A 111 18.78 2.02 3.17
C LYS A 111 18.36 3.49 3.21
N PHE A 112 17.93 4.02 2.06
CA PHE A 112 17.39 5.37 1.95
C PHE A 112 16.23 5.57 2.92
N MET A 113 15.30 4.61 3.02
CA MET A 113 14.13 4.63 3.92
C MET A 113 14.44 4.16 5.35
N ARG A 114 15.69 3.90 5.70
CA ARG A 114 16.13 3.47 7.04
C ARG A 114 15.37 2.26 7.58
N PHE A 115 15.03 1.29 6.73
CA PHE A 115 14.24 0.13 7.14
C PHE A 115 14.93 -0.73 8.21
N ASP A 116 16.27 -0.79 8.20
CA ASP A 116 17.04 -1.50 9.23
C ASP A 116 16.82 -0.88 10.62
N GLU A 117 16.80 0.48 10.70
CA GLU A 117 16.57 1.21 11.96
C GLU A 117 15.14 1.01 12.48
N LEU A 118 14.17 0.86 11.57
CA LEU A 118 12.76 0.62 11.90
C LEU A 118 12.41 -0.87 12.11
N GLY A 119 13.34 -1.79 11.82
CA GLY A 119 13.07 -3.23 11.85
C GLY A 119 12.10 -3.70 10.76
N ILE A 120 12.01 -2.97 9.65
CA ILE A 120 11.12 -3.28 8.53
C ILE A 120 11.79 -4.25 7.57
N THR A 121 11.09 -5.33 7.21
CA THR A 121 11.54 -6.25 6.15
C THR A 121 11.00 -5.79 4.79
N PHE A 122 11.90 -5.59 3.82
CA PHE A 122 11.56 -5.18 2.46
C PHE A 122 11.50 -6.38 1.49
N HIS A 123 10.35 -6.57 0.85
CA HIS A 123 10.10 -7.66 -0.10
C HIS A 123 10.17 -7.17 -1.55
N LYS A 124 11.22 -7.57 -2.26
CA LYS A 124 11.40 -7.28 -3.72
C LYS A 124 10.58 -8.20 -4.63
N LYS A 125 10.03 -9.28 -4.06
CA LYS A 125 9.18 -10.28 -4.75
C LYS A 125 7.82 -10.37 -4.05
N PRO A 126 6.81 -10.99 -4.69
CA PRO A 126 5.52 -11.25 -4.04
C PRO A 126 5.69 -11.84 -2.65
N TYR A 127 5.08 -11.22 -1.64
CA TYR A 127 5.17 -11.63 -0.24
C TYR A 127 4.09 -12.67 0.07
N ASN A 128 4.47 -13.85 0.56
CA ASN A 128 3.52 -14.86 1.02
C ASN A 128 2.95 -14.45 2.40
N ILE A 129 1.91 -13.63 2.40
CA ILE A 129 1.35 -12.99 3.60
C ILE A 129 0.56 -13.97 4.48
N ALA A 130 -0.10 -14.98 3.85
CA ALA A 130 -0.86 -16.01 4.52
C ALA A 130 -0.94 -17.28 3.65
N PRO A 131 -1.35 -18.44 4.19
CA PRO A 131 -1.56 -19.64 3.40
C PRO A 131 -2.52 -19.40 2.23
N GLY A 132 -2.04 -19.65 1.00
CA GLY A 132 -2.80 -19.43 -0.23
C GLY A 132 -2.96 -17.96 -0.66
N TRP A 133 -2.30 -17.02 0.03
CA TRP A 133 -2.35 -15.59 -0.25
C TRP A 133 -0.97 -14.98 -0.48
N ILE A 134 -0.91 -14.08 -1.44
CA ILE A 134 0.26 -13.21 -1.66
C ILE A 134 -0.15 -11.75 -1.61
N ALA A 135 0.77 -10.92 -1.15
CA ALA A 135 0.69 -9.47 -1.27
C ALA A 135 1.66 -9.01 -2.37
N VAL A 136 1.17 -8.12 -3.24
CA VAL A 136 1.92 -7.49 -4.34
C VAL A 136 1.47 -6.04 -4.44
N HIS A 137 2.32 -5.14 -4.96
CA HIS A 137 1.85 -3.76 -5.17
C HIS A 137 0.72 -3.69 -6.21
N GLY A 138 0.86 -4.36 -7.34
CA GLY A 138 -0.19 -4.42 -8.37
C GLY A 138 0.16 -3.73 -9.68
N ASP A 139 1.28 -3.02 -9.75
CA ASP A 139 1.77 -2.23 -10.90
C ASP A 139 2.02 -3.04 -12.19
N HIS A 140 2.12 -4.36 -12.08
CA HIS A 140 2.26 -5.27 -13.23
C HIS A 140 0.94 -5.83 -13.77
N THR A 141 -0.19 -5.38 -13.20
CA THR A 141 -1.52 -5.86 -13.61
C THR A 141 -2.31 -4.72 -14.23
N PRO A 142 -2.99 -4.91 -15.37
CA PRO A 142 -3.82 -3.87 -15.97
C PRO A 142 -4.89 -3.38 -15.00
N ILE A 143 -5.02 -2.06 -14.90
CA ILE A 143 -6.02 -1.42 -14.03
C ILE A 143 -7.42 -1.66 -14.62
N LYS A 144 -8.31 -2.27 -13.82
CA LYS A 144 -9.72 -2.49 -14.17
C LYS A 144 -10.59 -1.37 -13.60
N SER A 145 -11.82 -1.26 -14.11
CA SER A 145 -12.73 -0.16 -13.74
C SER A 145 -13.25 -0.23 -12.30
N GLN A 146 -13.35 -1.43 -11.73
CA GLN A 146 -13.89 -1.65 -10.38
C GLN A 146 -12.81 -2.19 -9.44
N GLY A 147 -12.89 -1.80 -8.16
CA GLY A 147 -12.00 -2.29 -7.12
C GLY A 147 -12.11 -3.81 -6.93
N GLY A 148 -10.97 -4.46 -6.70
CA GLY A 148 -10.83 -5.90 -6.55
C GLY A 148 -10.65 -6.67 -7.85
N LEU A 149 -10.98 -6.10 -9.02
CA LEU A 149 -10.86 -6.82 -10.30
C LEU A 149 -9.41 -6.92 -10.78
N SER A 150 -8.58 -5.89 -10.60
CA SER A 150 -7.16 -5.97 -10.96
C SER A 150 -6.44 -6.99 -10.08
N ALA A 151 -6.73 -6.98 -8.78
CA ALA A 151 -6.20 -7.98 -7.84
C ALA A 151 -6.68 -9.41 -8.18
N LEU A 152 -7.94 -9.58 -8.63
CA LEU A 152 -8.45 -10.88 -9.05
C LEU A 152 -7.77 -11.38 -10.33
N GLU A 153 -7.50 -10.49 -11.28
CA GLU A 153 -6.71 -10.81 -12.48
C GLU A 153 -5.31 -11.32 -12.07
N ALA A 154 -4.64 -10.61 -11.16
CA ALA A 154 -3.37 -11.05 -10.59
C ALA A 154 -3.49 -12.40 -9.88
N ALA A 155 -4.56 -12.62 -9.09
CA ALA A 155 -4.80 -13.88 -8.38
C ALA A 155 -4.89 -15.08 -9.34
N ARG A 156 -5.57 -14.91 -10.47
CA ARG A 156 -5.68 -15.95 -11.50
C ARG A 156 -4.32 -16.27 -12.15
N ARG A 157 -3.47 -15.24 -12.37
CA ARG A 157 -2.13 -15.44 -12.94
C ARG A 157 -1.18 -16.14 -11.96
N HIS A 158 -1.25 -15.78 -10.67
CA HIS A 158 -0.41 -16.37 -9.64
C HIS A 158 -0.91 -17.72 -9.11
N GLY A 159 -2.17 -18.08 -9.38
CA GLY A 159 -2.81 -19.27 -8.82
C GLY A 159 -2.98 -19.20 -7.29
N LYS A 160 -2.99 -18.01 -6.71
CA LYS A 160 -3.16 -17.70 -5.28
C LYS A 160 -4.06 -16.49 -5.12
N SER A 161 -4.76 -16.37 -4.01
CA SER A 161 -5.46 -15.11 -3.68
C SER A 161 -4.46 -13.97 -3.54
N VAL A 162 -4.85 -12.77 -3.97
CA VAL A 162 -3.98 -11.59 -4.00
C VAL A 162 -4.59 -10.45 -3.21
N ILE A 163 -3.76 -9.78 -2.42
CA ILE A 163 -4.04 -8.47 -1.86
C ILE A 163 -3.07 -7.46 -2.47
N SER A 164 -3.58 -6.33 -2.97
CA SER A 164 -2.78 -5.32 -3.69
C SER A 164 -3.23 -3.89 -3.44
N GLY A 165 -2.38 -2.94 -3.80
CA GLY A 165 -2.59 -1.50 -3.86
C GLY A 165 -2.61 -0.97 -5.29
N HIS A 166 -1.84 0.10 -5.54
CA HIS A 166 -1.53 0.72 -6.84
C HIS A 166 -2.72 1.43 -7.53
N THR A 167 -3.89 0.81 -7.54
CA THR A 167 -5.06 1.35 -8.24
C THR A 167 -5.75 2.46 -7.46
N HIS A 168 -5.36 2.67 -6.20
CA HIS A 168 -6.00 3.56 -5.22
C HIS A 168 -7.48 3.23 -4.98
N ARG A 169 -7.97 2.09 -5.47
CA ARG A 169 -9.34 1.61 -5.32
C ARG A 169 -9.43 0.62 -4.18
N ALA A 170 -10.55 0.64 -3.48
CA ALA A 170 -10.88 -0.36 -2.48
C ALA A 170 -11.97 -1.29 -3.02
N GLY A 171 -11.75 -2.60 -2.92
CA GLY A 171 -12.73 -3.57 -3.37
C GLY A 171 -12.25 -5.00 -3.25
N ARG A 172 -13.22 -5.92 -3.26
CA ARG A 172 -12.98 -7.37 -3.25
C ARG A 172 -13.76 -8.05 -4.37
N SER A 173 -13.09 -8.94 -5.08
CA SER A 173 -13.70 -9.80 -6.09
C SER A 173 -13.25 -11.24 -5.91
N SER A 174 -14.06 -12.20 -6.35
CA SER A 174 -13.77 -13.62 -6.16
C SER A 174 -14.07 -14.41 -7.43
N PHE A 175 -13.33 -15.49 -7.62
CA PHE A 175 -13.51 -16.43 -8.71
C PHE A 175 -13.46 -17.86 -8.19
N SER A 176 -14.53 -18.64 -8.47
CA SER A 176 -14.60 -20.05 -8.13
C SER A 176 -14.12 -20.91 -9.29
N GLU A 177 -13.12 -21.73 -9.05
CA GLU A 177 -12.72 -22.79 -9.98
C GLU A 177 -13.62 -24.01 -9.70
N ALA A 178 -14.57 -24.27 -10.58
CA ALA A 178 -15.53 -25.34 -10.42
C ALA A 178 -15.57 -26.23 -11.65
N SER A 179 -15.75 -27.53 -11.45
CA SER A 179 -15.93 -28.53 -12.51
C SER A 179 -16.81 -29.67 -12.01
N GLY A 180 -17.71 -30.17 -12.88
CA GLY A 180 -18.58 -31.30 -12.55
C GLY A 180 -19.45 -31.09 -11.30
N GLY A 181 -19.91 -29.86 -11.04
CA GLY A 181 -20.73 -29.53 -9.87
C GLY A 181 -19.94 -29.41 -8.55
N ARG A 182 -18.61 -29.48 -8.59
CA ARG A 182 -17.75 -29.36 -7.41
C ARG A 182 -16.88 -28.13 -7.50
N ILE A 183 -16.78 -27.37 -6.39
CA ILE A 183 -15.86 -26.24 -6.26
C ILE A 183 -14.51 -26.81 -5.82
N GLY A 184 -13.45 -26.59 -6.62
CA GLY A 184 -12.08 -26.95 -6.29
C GLY A 184 -11.47 -25.94 -5.32
N ARG A 185 -11.42 -24.69 -5.74
CA ARG A 185 -10.92 -23.57 -4.90
C ARG A 185 -11.61 -22.27 -5.27
N ILE A 186 -11.51 -21.30 -4.35
CA ILE A 186 -11.93 -19.92 -4.58
C ILE A 186 -10.70 -19.03 -4.50
N LEU A 187 -10.46 -18.25 -5.56
CA LEU A 187 -9.45 -17.20 -5.56
C LEU A 187 -10.10 -15.86 -5.23
N HIS A 188 -9.43 -15.06 -4.41
CA HIS A 188 -9.86 -13.71 -4.06
C HIS A 188 -8.84 -12.69 -4.55
N GLY A 189 -9.33 -11.58 -5.08
CA GLY A 189 -8.58 -10.37 -5.31
C GLY A 189 -9.10 -9.26 -4.39
N VAL A 190 -8.19 -8.64 -3.64
CA VAL A 190 -8.51 -7.53 -2.75
C VAL A 190 -7.60 -6.35 -3.10
N GLU A 191 -8.19 -5.21 -3.46
CA GLU A 191 -7.50 -3.93 -3.59
C GLU A 191 -7.78 -3.11 -2.34
N VAL A 192 -6.71 -2.63 -1.67
CA VAL A 192 -6.80 -2.08 -0.31
C VAL A 192 -7.24 -0.62 -0.29
N GLY A 193 -7.20 0.08 -1.44
CA GLY A 193 -7.41 1.52 -1.51
C GLY A 193 -6.11 2.29 -1.31
N ASN A 194 -6.21 3.48 -0.74
CA ASN A 194 -5.08 4.36 -0.50
C ASN A 194 -5.27 5.16 0.79
N LEU A 195 -4.23 5.88 1.19
CA LEU A 195 -4.24 6.79 2.34
C LEU A 195 -3.86 8.23 1.94
N MET A 196 -4.02 8.59 0.65
CA MET A 196 -3.78 9.95 0.16
C MET A 196 -4.85 10.93 0.58
N ASP A 197 -4.46 12.18 0.67
CA ASP A 197 -5.36 13.33 0.67
C ASP A 197 -5.79 13.64 -0.77
N PHE A 198 -7.06 13.39 -1.09
CA PHE A 198 -7.58 13.59 -2.46
C PHE A 198 -7.48 15.03 -2.95
N SER A 199 -7.46 16.01 -2.04
CA SER A 199 -7.28 17.42 -2.42
C SER A 199 -5.91 17.70 -3.05
N LYS A 200 -4.91 16.86 -2.75
CA LYS A 200 -3.55 16.95 -3.29
C LYS A 200 -3.36 16.21 -4.63
N ALA A 201 -4.38 15.48 -5.08
CA ALA A 201 -4.35 14.72 -6.34
C ALA A 201 -4.91 15.53 -7.52
N SER A 202 -4.46 16.76 -7.72
CA SER A 202 -4.95 17.71 -8.74
C SER A 202 -4.91 17.16 -10.16
N TYR A 203 -3.92 16.32 -10.48
CA TYR A 203 -3.77 15.67 -11.78
C TYR A 203 -4.94 14.74 -12.16
N THR A 204 -5.76 14.31 -11.21
CA THR A 204 -6.97 13.50 -11.48
C THR A 204 -8.15 14.33 -11.96
N LYS A 205 -8.03 15.67 -11.96
CA LYS A 205 -9.10 16.62 -12.28
C LYS A 205 -10.39 16.37 -11.49
N GLY A 206 -10.26 15.85 -10.26
CA GLY A 206 -11.37 15.59 -9.35
C GLY A 206 -12.29 14.42 -9.72
N SER A 207 -11.93 13.59 -10.70
CA SER A 207 -12.77 12.48 -11.19
C SER A 207 -12.21 11.09 -10.89
N ALA A 208 -11.27 10.98 -9.97
CA ALA A 208 -10.66 9.70 -9.60
C ALA A 208 -11.68 8.77 -8.91
N ASN A 209 -11.76 7.53 -9.38
CA ASN A 209 -12.47 6.46 -8.67
C ASN A 209 -11.55 5.86 -7.60
N TRP A 210 -11.26 6.61 -6.54
CA TRP A 210 -10.37 6.24 -5.46
C TRP A 210 -11.10 6.19 -4.13
N GLN A 211 -10.68 5.31 -3.23
CA GLN A 211 -11.26 5.19 -1.90
C GLN A 211 -10.15 5.13 -0.86
N GLN A 212 -10.29 5.92 0.21
CA GLN A 212 -9.46 5.76 1.40
C GLN A 212 -9.92 4.52 2.16
N ALA A 213 -8.99 3.59 2.37
CA ALA A 213 -9.27 2.34 3.07
C ALA A 213 -7.98 1.68 3.55
N PHE A 214 -8.14 0.69 4.42
CA PHE A 214 -7.13 -0.28 4.81
C PHE A 214 -7.78 -1.65 4.97
N ALA A 215 -6.99 -2.71 5.11
CA ALA A 215 -7.53 -4.03 5.34
C ALA A 215 -7.05 -4.64 6.67
N ILE A 216 -7.87 -5.51 7.25
CA ILE A 216 -7.48 -6.37 8.35
C ILE A 216 -7.60 -7.81 7.87
N MET A 217 -6.49 -8.55 7.90
CA MET A 217 -6.47 -9.97 7.57
C MET A 217 -6.38 -10.80 8.84
N TYR A 218 -7.30 -11.74 8.97
CA TYR A 218 -7.35 -12.73 10.04
C TYR A 218 -6.91 -14.07 9.50
N VAL A 219 -5.90 -14.69 10.13
CA VAL A 219 -5.35 -15.97 9.69
C VAL A 219 -5.48 -16.98 10.83
N ASP A 220 -6.21 -18.06 10.58
CA ASP A 220 -6.39 -19.18 11.48
C ASP A 220 -6.08 -20.49 10.76
N GLY A 221 -4.85 -20.97 10.88
CA GLY A 221 -4.33 -22.06 10.07
C GLY A 221 -4.43 -21.75 8.58
N LYS A 222 -5.22 -22.53 7.83
CA LYS A 222 -5.48 -22.31 6.39
C LYS A 222 -6.65 -21.36 6.11
N ASN A 223 -7.43 -21.00 7.15
CA ASN A 223 -8.57 -20.10 7.00
C ASN A 223 -8.08 -18.65 7.02
N VAL A 224 -8.39 -17.92 5.98
CA VAL A 224 -8.02 -16.52 5.84
C VAL A 224 -9.26 -15.70 5.53
N GLN A 225 -9.52 -14.71 6.37
CA GLN A 225 -10.56 -13.71 6.16
C GLN A 225 -9.92 -12.33 6.00
N VAL A 226 -10.44 -11.53 5.09
CA VAL A 226 -10.01 -10.15 4.87
C VAL A 226 -11.21 -9.23 5.01
N ASP A 227 -11.13 -8.31 5.97
CA ASP A 227 -12.08 -7.23 6.16
C ASP A 227 -11.48 -5.96 5.55
N LEU A 228 -12.20 -5.38 4.58
CA LEU A 228 -11.84 -4.11 3.96
C LEU A 228 -12.55 -2.99 4.72
N ILE A 229 -11.77 -2.06 5.28
CA ILE A 229 -12.26 -0.99 6.16
C ILE A 229 -12.13 0.34 5.43
N TYR A 230 -13.27 0.93 5.07
CA TYR A 230 -13.32 2.25 4.47
C TYR A 230 -13.12 3.34 5.52
N ILE A 231 -12.39 4.37 5.16
CA ILE A 231 -12.19 5.57 5.98
C ILE A 231 -13.18 6.63 5.51
N GLU A 232 -13.95 7.15 6.44
CA GLU A 232 -14.94 8.19 6.18
C GLU A 232 -14.27 9.56 5.89
N LYS A 233 -15.01 10.49 5.27
CA LYS A 233 -14.48 11.83 4.93
C LYS A 233 -13.94 12.59 6.13
N ASP A 234 -14.45 12.32 7.33
CA ASP A 234 -13.99 12.92 8.58
C ASP A 234 -12.74 12.23 9.17
N GLY A 235 -12.18 11.23 8.48
CA GLY A 235 -11.03 10.47 8.90
C GLY A 235 -11.32 9.37 9.92
N THR A 236 -12.59 9.13 10.27
CA THR A 236 -13.00 8.02 11.15
C THR A 236 -13.30 6.76 10.36
N PHE A 237 -13.38 5.62 11.03
CA PHE A 237 -13.75 4.34 10.42
C PHE A 237 -14.39 3.39 11.43
N VAL A 238 -15.02 2.33 10.96
CA VAL A 238 -15.70 1.33 11.79
C VAL A 238 -15.03 -0.03 11.64
N VAL A 239 -14.68 -0.65 12.76
CA VAL A 239 -14.16 -2.02 12.82
C VAL A 239 -15.02 -2.81 13.81
N SER A 240 -15.58 -3.94 13.36
CA SER A 240 -16.43 -4.82 14.18
C SER A 240 -17.55 -4.05 14.93
N GLY A 241 -18.20 -3.12 14.22
CA GLY A 241 -19.31 -2.31 14.76
C GLY A 241 -18.90 -1.17 15.69
N LYS A 242 -17.61 -0.97 15.95
CA LYS A 242 -17.10 0.12 16.79
C LYS A 242 -16.41 1.19 15.94
N ARG A 243 -16.76 2.46 16.16
CA ARG A 243 -16.11 3.61 15.51
C ARG A 243 -14.77 3.92 16.17
N TYR A 244 -13.78 4.20 15.33
CA TYR A 244 -12.42 4.61 15.71
C TYR A 244 -12.05 5.92 15.03
N GLY A 245 -11.09 6.62 15.65
CA GLY A 245 -10.61 7.91 15.20
C GLY A 245 -11.40 9.07 15.84
N ARG A 246 -10.86 10.27 15.68
CA ARG A 246 -11.52 11.53 16.00
C ARG A 246 -11.96 12.17 14.69
N PRO A 247 -13.18 12.72 14.58
CA PRO A 247 -13.57 13.52 13.41
C PRO A 247 -12.66 14.74 13.22
N ARG A 248 -12.57 15.21 11.97
CA ARG A 248 -11.90 16.48 11.64
C ARG A 248 -12.63 17.67 12.24
#